data_31990f6abb893a9adc47b571642f94ca
#
_entry.id   31990f6abb893a9adc47b571642f94ca
#
_cell.length_a   1.000
_cell.length_b   1.000
_cell.length_c   1.000
_cell.angle_alpha   90.00
_cell.angle_beta   90.00
_cell.angle_gamma   90.00
#
_symmetry.space_group_name_H-M   'P 1'
#
loop_
_entity.id
_entity.type
_entity.pdbx_description
1 polymer ?
#
loop_
_entity_poly.entity_id
_entity_poly.type
_entity_poly.pdbx_seq_one_letter_code
_entity_poly.pdbx_strand_id
1 'polypeptide(L)' 'MVKTKELIKFLEAINEDTIIAVTIKNSEEFTCAKVVEVTYNSKENVLMIVGEGEWV' A
#
# COMPACT_ATOMS: atom_id res chain seq x y z
N MET A 1 6.82 6.66 -6.14
CA MET A 1 6.95 6.21 -4.74
C MET A 1 5.97 6.98 -3.86
N VAL A 2 5.30 6.27 -2.98
CA VAL A 2 4.33 6.88 -2.06
C VAL A 2 5.07 7.36 -0.81
N LYS A 3 4.89 8.63 -0.48
CA LYS A 3 5.51 9.21 0.72
C LYS A 3 4.48 9.34 1.84
N THR A 4 4.97 9.55 3.05
CA THR A 4 4.13 9.62 4.25
C THR A 4 2.94 10.58 4.09
N LYS A 5 3.19 11.76 3.56
CA LYS A 5 2.16 12.77 3.36
C LYS A 5 1.02 12.27 2.46
N GLU A 6 1.36 11.53 1.43
CA GLU A 6 0.37 10.97 0.50
C GLU A 6 -0.45 9.87 1.18
N LEU A 7 0.22 9.01 1.94
CA LEU A 7 -0.46 7.94 2.65
C LEU A 7 -1.44 8.49 3.70
N ILE A 8 -1.04 9.54 4.41
CA ILE A 8 -1.91 10.19 5.39
C ILE A 8 -3.19 10.68 4.72
N LYS A 9 -3.08 11.29 3.54
CA LYS A 9 -4.26 11.77 2.81
C LYS A 9 -5.21 10.64 2.44
N PHE A 10 -4.66 9.51 2.00
CA PHE A 10 -5.49 8.34 1.71
C PHE A 10 -6.23 7.86 2.95
N LEU A 11 -5.53 7.74 4.06
CA LEU A 11 -6.11 7.24 5.30
C LEU A 11 -7.17 8.17 5.86
N GLU A 12 -7.01 9.47 5.71
CA GLU A 12 -8.02 10.42 6.17
C GLU A 12 -9.28 10.42 5.32
N ALA A 13 -9.16 10.00 4.06
CA ALA A 13 -10.27 10.02 3.11
C ALA A 13 -11.15 8.77 3.14
N ILE A 14 -10.72 7.72 3.82
CA ILE A 14 -11.43 6.45 3.84
C ILE A 14 -12.13 6.20 5.17
N ASN A 15 -13.05 5.21 5.16
CA ASN A 15 -13.78 4.81 6.34
C ASN A 15 -12.84 4.16 7.35
N GLU A 16 -13.04 4.42 8.65
CA GLU A 16 -12.21 3.83 9.70
C GLU A 16 -12.31 2.30 9.80
N ASP A 17 -13.35 1.72 9.21
CA ASP A 17 -13.52 0.26 9.16
C ASP A 17 -12.92 -0.38 7.91
N THR A 18 -12.19 0.40 7.10
CA THR A 18 -11.57 -0.11 5.89
C THR A 18 -10.49 -1.13 6.21
N ILE A 19 -10.52 -2.25 5.48
CA ILE A 19 -9.50 -3.28 5.62
C ILE A 19 -8.23 -2.83 4.91
N ILE A 20 -7.08 -3.00 5.56
CA ILE A 20 -5.79 -2.71 4.96
C ILE A 20 -5.18 -4.02 4.45
N ALA A 21 -4.86 -4.07 3.17
CA ALA A 21 -4.22 -5.22 2.57
C ALA A 21 -2.89 -4.80 1.94
N VAL A 22 -1.94 -5.71 1.91
CA VAL A 22 -0.61 -5.44 1.35
C VAL A 22 -0.27 -6.50 0.32
N THR A 23 0.25 -6.06 -0.82
CA THR A 23 0.80 -6.97 -1.80
C THR A 23 2.18 -6.48 -2.22
N ILE A 24 3.06 -7.40 -2.59
CA ILE A 24 4.43 -7.08 -2.96
C ILE A 24 4.72 -7.67 -4.34
N LYS A 25 5.18 -6.82 -5.24
CA LYS A 25 5.63 -7.23 -6.56
C LYS A 25 7.07 -7.75 -6.45
N ASN A 26 7.44 -8.65 -7.34
CA ASN A 26 8.79 -9.22 -7.37
C ASN A 26 9.19 -9.79 -6.02
N SER A 27 8.37 -10.70 -5.51
CA SER A 27 8.49 -11.19 -4.14
C SER A 27 9.51 -12.32 -3.97
N GLU A 28 10.57 -12.37 -4.78
CA GLU A 28 11.59 -13.42 -4.61
C GLU A 28 12.42 -13.18 -3.36
N GLU A 29 13.67 -12.85 -3.50
CA GLU A 29 14.50 -12.60 -2.33
C GLU A 29 14.85 -11.12 -2.22
N PHE A 30 14.35 -10.48 -1.17
CA PHE A 30 14.66 -9.08 -0.90
C PHE A 30 14.57 -8.84 0.60
N THR A 31 15.27 -7.82 1.09
CA THR A 31 15.28 -7.48 2.50
C THR A 31 14.31 -6.38 2.86
N CYS A 32 13.85 -5.62 1.88
CA CYS A 32 12.86 -4.58 2.09
C CYS A 32 12.06 -4.32 0.81
N ALA A 33 10.97 -3.57 0.96
CA ALA A 33 10.16 -3.15 -0.16
C ALA A 33 9.73 -1.72 0.07
N LYS A 34 9.70 -0.93 -1.00
CA LYS A 34 9.16 0.42 -0.91
C LYS A 34 7.76 0.45 -1.48
N VAL A 35 6.91 1.30 -0.93
CA VAL A 35 5.54 1.44 -1.40
C VAL A 35 5.55 2.23 -2.69
N VAL A 36 5.04 1.63 -3.75
CA VAL A 36 4.99 2.27 -5.07
C VAL A 36 3.58 2.70 -5.45
N GLU A 37 2.58 2.14 -4.82
CA GLU A 37 1.19 2.45 -5.14
C GLU A 37 0.29 2.21 -3.95
N VAL A 38 -0.76 3.03 -3.83
CA VAL A 38 -1.83 2.83 -2.86
C VAL A 38 -3.14 2.98 -3.62
N THR A 39 -4.01 1.98 -3.53
CA THR A 39 -5.30 1.99 -4.22
C THR A 39 -6.43 1.66 -3.25
N TYR A 40 -7.62 2.14 -3.54
CA TYR A 40 -8.79 1.88 -2.72
C TYR A 40 -9.89 1.23 -3.55
N ASN A 41 -10.41 0.11 -3.08
CA ASN A 41 -11.53 -0.58 -3.69
C ASN A 41 -12.77 -0.31 -2.83
N SER A 42 -13.65 0.56 -3.33
CA SER A 42 -14.84 0.96 -2.58
C SER A 42 -15.88 -0.15 -2.48
N LYS A 43 -15.92 -1.07 -3.42
CA LYS A 43 -16.88 -2.18 -3.39
C LYS A 43 -16.61 -3.13 -2.23
N GLU A 44 -15.34 -3.42 -1.99
CA GLU A 44 -14.93 -4.34 -0.94
C GLU A 44 -14.46 -3.65 0.33
N ASN A 45 -14.37 -2.33 0.30
CA ASN A 45 -13.88 -1.51 1.39
C ASN A 45 -12.48 -1.95 1.82
N VAL A 46 -11.58 -2.03 0.85
CA VAL A 46 -10.19 -2.46 1.07
C VAL A 46 -9.23 -1.41 0.53
N LEU A 47 -8.28 -1.01 1.35
CA LEU A 47 -7.14 -0.19 0.92
C LEU A 47 -5.97 -1.14 0.64
N MET A 48 -5.46 -1.11 -0.58
CA MET A 48 -4.36 -1.98 -0.99
C MET A 48 -3.07 -1.17 -1.05
N ILE A 49 -2.08 -1.61 -0.31
CA ILE A 49 -0.73 -1.04 -0.36
C ILE A 49 0.13 -1.98 -1.21
N VAL A 50 0.69 -1.44 -2.28
CA VAL A 50 1.52 -2.22 -3.19
C VAL A 50 2.97 -1.85 -2.99
N GLY A 51 3.78 -2.82 -2.61
CA GLY A 51 5.21 -2.65 -2.45
C GLY A 51 5.96 -3.29 -3.62
N GLU A 52 7.18 -2.85 -3.84
CA GLU A 52 8.09 -3.46 -4.80
C GLU A 52 9.38 -3.79 -4.09
N GLY A 53 9.79 -5.06 -4.19
CA GLY A 53 10.98 -5.53 -3.52
C GLY A 53 12.25 -4.88 -4.06
N GLU A 54 13.18 -4.61 -3.16
CA GLU A 54 14.47 -4.05 -3.51
C GLU A 54 15.58 -4.95 -3.01
N TRP A 55 16.60 -5.09 -3.83
CA TRP A 55 17.82 -5.79 -3.41
C TRP A 55 18.70 -4.82 -2.63
N VAL A 56 19.10 -5.23 -1.47
CA VAL A 56 19.94 -4.42 -0.59
C VAL A 56 21.28 -5.12 -0.36
#